data_69b1293af29ea6eb4864fd34e217ccd4
#
_entry.id   69b1293af29ea6eb4864fd34e217ccd4
#
_cell.length_a   1.000
_cell.length_b   1.000
_cell.length_c   1.000
_cell.angle_alpha   90.00
_cell.angle_beta   90.00
_cell.angle_gamma   90.00
#
_symmetry.space_group_name_H-M   'P 1'
#
loop_
_entity.id
_entity.type
_entity.pdbx_description
1 polymer ?
#
loop_
_entity_poly.entity_id
_entity_poly.type
_entity_poly.pdbx_seq_one_letter_code
_entity_poly.pdbx_strand_id
1 'polypeptide(L)'
;MVSDLSAYRGVEEEYSRSMILASITRQETIAPTRDLIHDLKQAGYKLYVLSNMSRDFIEYLRQQPVYEYFDGEVISCEEGVVKPMPQIYDILVERYGLDVSETMFIDDRIENVKVAEQIGITPFHFNREDAHSSCELLREMLLG
;
A
#
# COMPACT_ATOMS: atom_id res chain seq x y z
N MET A 1 6.39 -10.25 -22.87
CA MET A 1 6.59 -9.68 -22.77
C MET A 1 7.13 -9.17 -22.81
N VAL A 2 7.35 -9.30 -22.47
CA VAL A 2 7.68 -8.68 -22.56
C VAL A 2 8.32 -8.32 -23.02
N SER A 3 8.67 -8.32 -23.59
CA SER A 3 9.10 -7.83 -24.04
C SER A 3 9.34 -7.50 -24.68
N ASP A 4 9.20 -7.41 -25.76
CA ASP A 4 9.30 -6.90 -26.05
C ASP A 4 9.24 -6.81 -25.68
N LEU A 5 9.80 -6.98 -26.67
CA LEU A 5 9.31 -7.22 -25.36
C LEU A 5 9.67 -6.18 -24.28
N SER A 6 10.76 -5.50 -24.36
CA SER A 6 11.14 -4.61 -23.29
C SER A 6 10.18 -3.42 -23.13
N ALA A 7 9.82 -2.77 -24.21
CA ALA A 7 8.84 -1.68 -24.13
C ALA A 7 7.49 -2.23 -23.69
N TYR A 8 7.14 -3.39 -24.21
CA TYR A 8 5.91 -4.05 -23.86
C TYR A 8 5.91 -4.43 -22.36
N ARG A 9 7.01 -4.96 -21.89
CA ARG A 9 7.14 -5.34 -20.49
C ARG A 9 7.08 -4.11 -19.58
N GLY A 10 7.66 -3.00 -20.00
CA GLY A 10 7.57 -1.78 -19.23
C GLY A 10 6.15 -1.31 -19.04
N VAL A 11 5.33 -1.41 -20.09
CA VAL A 11 3.92 -1.05 -19.98
C VAL A 11 3.20 -1.99 -19.03
N GLU A 12 3.46 -3.29 -19.13
CA GLU A 12 2.84 -4.25 -18.22
C GLU A 12 3.23 -3.98 -16.78
N GLU A 13 4.50 -3.65 -16.53
CA GLU A 13 4.95 -3.35 -15.18
C GLU A 13 4.23 -2.14 -14.61
N GLU A 14 3.98 -1.14 -15.43
CA GLU A 14 3.25 0.04 -14.97
C GLU A 14 1.84 -0.31 -14.54
N TYR A 15 1.18 -1.21 -15.27
CA TYR A 15 -0.18 -1.59 -14.93
C TYR A 15 -0.26 -2.46 -13.70
N SER A 16 0.78 -3.27 -13.47
CA SER A 16 0.71 -4.27 -12.43
C SER A 16 1.27 -3.81 -11.09
N ARG A 17 1.96 -2.68 -11.07
CA ARG A 17 2.56 -2.18 -9.82
C ARG A 17 1.48 -1.65 -8.88
N SER A 18 1.28 -2.33 -7.79
CA SER A 18 0.29 -1.95 -6.80
C SER A 18 0.94 -1.95 -5.42
N MET A 19 0.57 -0.94 -4.63
CA MET A 19 1.08 -0.79 -3.28
C MET A 19 -0.07 -0.66 -2.31
N ILE A 20 -0.04 -1.46 -1.26
CA ILE A 20 -1.03 -1.36 -0.19
C ILE A 20 -0.34 -0.75 1.01
N LEU A 21 -0.69 0.49 1.33
CA LEU A 21 -0.18 1.17 2.50
C LEU A 21 -1.17 0.99 3.62
N ALA A 22 -0.81 0.15 4.60
CA ALA A 22 -1.73 -0.24 5.65
C ALA A 22 -1.18 0.15 7.00
N SER A 23 -2.03 0.65 7.88
CA SER A 23 -1.71 0.97 9.27
C SER A 23 -0.59 1.99 9.46
N ILE A 24 -0.19 2.66 8.38
CA ILE A 24 0.81 3.72 8.50
C ILE A 24 0.16 5.10 8.36
N THR A 25 -1.13 5.18 8.64
CA THR A 25 -1.92 6.39 8.44
C THR A 25 -1.34 7.59 9.15
N ARG A 26 -0.79 7.39 10.35
CA ARG A 26 -0.16 8.49 11.07
C ARG A 26 1.16 8.89 10.45
N GLN A 27 1.83 7.94 9.78
CA GLN A 27 3.10 8.21 9.13
C GLN A 27 2.91 8.97 7.82
N GLU A 28 1.73 8.88 7.21
CA GLU A 28 1.44 9.56 5.96
C GLU A 28 1.50 11.08 6.10
N THR A 29 1.37 11.59 7.33
CA THR A 29 1.43 13.03 7.58
C THR A 29 2.83 13.55 7.83
N ILE A 30 3.83 12.67 8.00
CA ILE A 30 5.21 13.09 8.22
C ILE A 30 5.98 13.10 6.89
N ALA A 31 6.99 13.97 6.83
CA ALA A 31 7.67 14.27 5.57
C ALA A 31 8.24 13.05 4.85
N PRO A 32 9.01 12.15 5.50
CA PRO A 32 9.62 11.04 4.75
C PRO A 32 8.58 10.18 4.04
N THR A 33 7.46 9.89 4.71
CA THR A 33 6.42 9.04 4.15
C THR A 33 5.63 9.77 3.07
N ARG A 34 5.31 11.03 3.29
CA ARG A 34 4.61 11.83 2.27
C ARG A 34 5.43 11.94 0.99
N ASP A 35 6.73 12.18 1.14
CA ASP A 35 7.61 12.29 -0.03
C ASP A 35 7.68 10.96 -0.78
N LEU A 36 7.77 9.86 -0.06
CA LEU A 36 7.77 8.53 -0.66
C LEU A 36 6.47 8.26 -1.42
N ILE A 37 5.33 8.57 -0.80
CA ILE A 37 4.03 8.38 -1.44
C ILE A 37 3.95 9.17 -2.75
N HIS A 38 4.36 10.42 -2.72
CA HIS A 38 4.38 11.27 -3.90
C HIS A 38 5.26 10.67 -5.00
N ASP A 39 6.46 10.24 -4.63
CA ASP A 39 7.42 9.71 -5.60
C ASP A 39 6.95 8.37 -6.19
N LEU A 40 6.33 7.53 -5.38
CA LEU A 40 5.76 6.27 -5.87
C LEU A 40 4.66 6.55 -6.88
N LYS A 41 3.80 7.53 -6.61
CA LYS A 41 2.73 7.87 -7.52
C LYS A 41 3.30 8.40 -8.84
N GLN A 42 4.33 9.23 -8.77
CA GLN A 42 4.99 9.76 -9.96
C GLN A 42 5.63 8.65 -10.78
N ALA A 43 6.06 7.58 -10.14
CA ALA A 43 6.68 6.44 -10.83
C ALA A 43 5.67 5.48 -11.45
N GLY A 44 4.36 5.75 -11.29
CA GLY A 44 3.32 4.95 -11.91
C GLY A 44 2.71 3.88 -11.03
N TYR A 45 3.07 3.84 -9.77
CA TYR A 45 2.47 2.88 -8.84
C TYR A 45 1.03 3.24 -8.51
N LYS A 46 0.21 2.22 -8.32
CA LYS A 46 -1.14 2.40 -7.78
C LYS A 46 -1.09 2.20 -6.27
N LEU A 47 -1.72 3.10 -5.55
CA LEU A 47 -1.62 3.15 -4.09
C LEU A 47 -2.98 2.93 -3.45
N TYR A 48 -3.02 2.04 -2.45
CA TYR A 48 -4.27 1.69 -1.76
C TYR A 48 -4.06 1.75 -0.25
N VAL A 49 -5.13 2.06 0.46
CA VAL A 49 -5.13 2.06 1.92
C VAL A 49 -5.94 0.87 2.41
N LEU A 50 -5.36 0.08 3.31
CA LEU A 50 -6.05 -0.99 4.02
C LEU A 50 -5.78 -0.76 5.49
N SER A 51 -6.78 -0.33 6.24
CA SER A 51 -6.50 0.15 7.58
C SER A 51 -7.62 -0.13 8.58
N ASN A 52 -7.20 -0.43 9.81
CA ASN A 52 -8.10 -0.51 10.96
C ASN A 52 -8.20 0.90 11.55
N MET A 53 -9.32 1.57 11.33
CA MET A 53 -9.47 2.91 11.88
C MET A 53 -10.94 3.23 12.11
N SER A 54 -11.17 4.22 12.98
CA SER A 54 -12.50 4.70 13.29
C SER A 54 -13.03 5.58 12.17
N ARG A 55 -14.35 5.80 12.19
CA ARG A 55 -14.98 6.69 11.22
C ARG A 55 -14.45 8.10 11.32
N ASP A 56 -14.25 8.60 12.54
CA ASP A 56 -13.76 9.96 12.73
C ASP A 56 -12.38 10.13 12.12
N PHE A 57 -11.52 9.13 12.28
CA PHE A 57 -10.14 9.24 11.77
C PHE A 57 -10.10 9.16 10.26
N ILE A 58 -10.89 8.26 9.65
CA ILE A 58 -10.89 8.18 8.19
C ILE A 58 -11.46 9.46 7.57
N GLU A 59 -12.46 10.06 8.19
CA GLU A 59 -13.00 11.33 7.70
C GLU A 59 -11.96 12.43 7.78
N TYR A 60 -11.18 12.45 8.85
CA TYR A 60 -10.07 13.39 8.96
C TYR A 60 -9.02 13.14 7.87
N LEU A 61 -8.64 11.88 7.69
CA LEU A 61 -7.57 11.52 6.75
C LEU A 61 -7.97 11.86 5.31
N ARG A 62 -9.23 11.65 4.97
CA ARG A 62 -9.73 11.95 3.62
C ARG A 62 -9.62 13.42 3.26
N GLN A 63 -9.48 14.29 4.24
CA GLN A 63 -9.32 15.72 4.02
C GLN A 63 -7.86 16.13 3.88
N GLN A 64 -6.92 15.24 4.14
CA GLN A 64 -5.50 15.55 4.03
C GLN A 64 -5.06 15.51 2.57
N PRO A 65 -4.21 16.46 2.14
CA PRO A 65 -3.76 16.49 0.74
C PRO A 65 -3.10 15.20 0.27
N VAL A 66 -2.37 14.51 1.15
CA VAL A 66 -1.67 13.29 0.78
C VAL A 66 -2.65 12.19 0.37
N TYR A 67 -3.87 12.24 0.87
CA TYR A 67 -4.86 11.20 0.57
C TYR A 67 -5.27 11.18 -0.91
N GLU A 68 -5.06 12.28 -1.61
CA GLU A 68 -5.39 12.35 -3.04
C GLU A 68 -4.53 11.43 -3.88
N TYR A 69 -3.39 10.99 -3.37
CA TYR A 69 -2.50 10.08 -4.09
C TYR A 69 -3.00 8.64 -4.09
N PHE A 70 -4.00 8.32 -3.28
CA PHE A 70 -4.49 6.94 -3.18
C PHE A 70 -5.57 6.64 -4.20
N ASP A 71 -5.45 5.47 -4.82
CA ASP A 71 -6.36 5.04 -5.88
C ASP A 71 -7.56 4.27 -5.31
N GLY A 72 -7.50 3.84 -4.06
CA GLY A 72 -8.60 3.15 -3.43
C GLY A 72 -8.34 2.87 -1.97
N GLU A 73 -9.36 2.35 -1.28
CA GLU A 73 -9.29 2.14 0.15
C GLU A 73 -10.21 1.04 0.62
N VAL A 74 -9.82 0.36 1.70
CA VAL A 74 -10.69 -0.56 2.45
C VAL A 74 -10.46 -0.22 3.92
N ILE A 75 -11.53 0.20 4.60
CA ILE A 75 -11.46 0.73 5.95
C ILE A 75 -12.30 -0.13 6.87
N SER A 76 -11.72 -0.59 7.98
CA SER A 76 -12.37 -1.57 8.86
C SER A 76 -13.76 -1.13 9.34
N CYS A 77 -13.93 0.14 9.70
CA CYS A 77 -15.21 0.59 10.23
C CYS A 77 -16.31 0.58 9.17
N GLU A 78 -15.96 0.54 7.89
CA GLU A 78 -16.92 0.51 6.80
C GLU A 78 -17.23 -0.91 6.33
N GLU A 79 -16.29 -1.84 6.55
CA GLU A 79 -16.44 -3.21 6.03
C GLU A 79 -16.90 -4.21 7.09
N GLY A 80 -16.77 -3.89 8.38
CA GLY A 80 -17.17 -4.79 9.43
C GLY A 80 -16.17 -5.90 9.72
N VAL A 81 -14.98 -5.83 9.14
CA VAL A 81 -13.88 -6.77 9.41
C VAL A 81 -12.60 -5.98 9.59
N VAL A 82 -11.63 -6.57 10.29
CA VAL A 82 -10.38 -5.88 10.64
C VAL A 82 -9.18 -6.73 10.27
N LYS A 83 -8.02 -6.06 10.09
CA LYS A 83 -6.77 -6.81 10.01
C LYS A 83 -6.47 -7.42 11.37
N PRO A 84 -5.92 -8.62 11.48
CA PRO A 84 -5.36 -9.43 10.39
C PRO A 84 -6.32 -10.48 9.83
N MET A 85 -7.63 -10.26 9.89
CA MET A 85 -8.58 -11.21 9.31
C MET A 85 -8.40 -11.27 7.79
N PRO A 86 -8.22 -12.48 7.22
CA PRO A 86 -8.00 -12.59 5.76
C PRO A 86 -9.09 -11.95 4.92
N GLN A 87 -10.31 -11.92 5.44
CA GLN A 87 -11.45 -11.37 4.69
C GLN A 87 -11.22 -9.92 4.26
N ILE A 88 -10.56 -9.10 5.07
CA ILE A 88 -10.38 -7.70 4.71
C ILE A 88 -9.38 -7.55 3.56
N TYR A 89 -8.39 -8.45 3.51
CA TYR A 89 -7.43 -8.46 2.39
C TYR A 89 -8.14 -8.89 1.10
N ASP A 90 -9.01 -9.91 1.20
CA ASP A 90 -9.76 -10.40 0.04
C ASP A 90 -10.66 -9.30 -0.53
N ILE A 91 -11.29 -8.51 0.33
CA ILE A 91 -12.13 -7.40 -0.11
C ILE A 91 -11.33 -6.43 -0.98
N LEU A 92 -10.13 -6.09 -0.53
CA LEU A 92 -9.28 -5.15 -1.27
C LEU A 92 -8.86 -5.73 -2.62
N VAL A 93 -8.40 -6.99 -2.62
CA VAL A 93 -7.95 -7.64 -3.85
C VAL A 93 -9.08 -7.72 -4.87
N GLU A 94 -10.28 -8.13 -4.44
CA GLU A 94 -11.40 -8.28 -5.35
C GLU A 94 -11.96 -6.95 -5.81
N ARG A 95 -12.06 -5.98 -4.90
CA ARG A 95 -12.65 -4.68 -5.23
C ARG A 95 -11.86 -3.95 -6.30
N TYR A 96 -10.54 -4.03 -6.23
CA TYR A 96 -9.68 -3.29 -7.16
C TYR A 96 -8.99 -4.18 -8.19
N GLY A 97 -9.31 -5.47 -8.22
CA GLY A 97 -8.77 -6.38 -9.21
C GLY A 97 -7.25 -6.51 -9.15
N LEU A 98 -6.70 -6.62 -7.95
CA LEU A 98 -5.25 -6.62 -7.78
C LEU A 98 -4.64 -7.98 -8.11
N ASP A 99 -3.45 -7.94 -8.70
CA ASP A 99 -2.62 -9.13 -8.87
C ASP A 99 -1.73 -9.23 -7.64
N VAL A 100 -2.00 -10.22 -6.76
CA VAL A 100 -1.28 -10.34 -5.50
C VAL A 100 0.23 -10.51 -5.70
N SER A 101 0.63 -11.16 -6.80
CA SER A 101 2.06 -11.39 -7.05
C SER A 101 2.81 -10.10 -7.39
N GLU A 102 2.09 -9.05 -7.74
CA GLU A 102 2.68 -7.76 -8.10
C GLU A 102 2.28 -6.66 -7.15
N THR A 103 1.82 -7.04 -5.95
CA THR A 103 1.35 -6.12 -4.94
C THR A 103 2.23 -6.25 -3.71
N MET A 104 2.62 -5.12 -3.11
CA MET A 104 3.36 -5.11 -1.85
C MET A 104 2.47 -4.55 -0.75
N PHE A 105 2.49 -5.22 0.40
CA PHE A 105 1.73 -4.81 1.58
C PHE A 105 2.70 -4.24 2.62
N ILE A 106 2.48 -3.00 3.00
CA ILE A 106 3.36 -2.28 3.92
C ILE A 106 2.58 -1.98 5.20
N ASP A 107 3.04 -2.51 6.32
CA ASP A 107 2.34 -2.35 7.60
C ASP A 107 3.36 -2.40 8.72
N ASP A 108 3.07 -1.71 9.82
CA ASP A 108 3.97 -1.67 10.98
C ASP A 108 3.70 -2.81 11.97
N ARG A 109 2.64 -3.58 11.78
CA ARG A 109 2.30 -4.70 12.65
C ARG A 109 2.63 -6.02 11.96
N ILE A 110 3.51 -6.80 12.61
CA ILE A 110 4.00 -8.02 11.99
C ILE A 110 2.89 -9.03 11.72
N GLU A 111 1.89 -9.11 12.59
CA GLU A 111 0.79 -10.05 12.39
C GLU A 111 0.00 -9.73 11.12
N ASN A 112 -0.13 -8.46 10.78
CA ASN A 112 -0.81 -8.06 9.56
C ASN A 112 0.01 -8.41 8.32
N VAL A 113 1.33 -8.23 8.43
CA VAL A 113 2.26 -8.52 7.33
C VAL A 113 2.28 -10.01 7.03
N LYS A 114 2.23 -10.84 8.08
CA LYS A 114 2.26 -12.30 7.91
C LYS A 114 1.06 -12.81 7.16
N VAL A 115 -0.12 -12.26 7.41
CA VAL A 115 -1.33 -12.69 6.69
C VAL A 115 -1.22 -12.31 5.21
N ALA A 116 -0.72 -11.11 4.92
CA ALA A 116 -0.51 -10.70 3.53
C ALA A 116 0.42 -11.68 2.81
N GLU A 117 1.49 -12.09 3.46
CA GLU A 117 2.44 -13.04 2.89
C GLU A 117 1.77 -14.37 2.58
N GLN A 118 0.91 -14.86 3.48
CA GLN A 118 0.21 -16.11 3.29
C GLN A 118 -0.73 -16.09 2.09
N ILE A 119 -1.22 -14.93 1.73
CA ILE A 119 -2.12 -14.75 0.59
C ILE A 119 -1.35 -14.64 -0.72
N GLY A 120 -0.05 -14.39 -0.64
CA GLY A 120 0.80 -14.24 -1.83
C GLY A 120 1.20 -12.81 -2.14
N ILE A 121 0.87 -11.89 -1.25
CA ILE A 121 1.26 -10.48 -1.39
C ILE A 121 2.66 -10.31 -0.80
N THR A 122 3.52 -9.56 -1.48
CA THR A 122 4.87 -9.32 -0.99
C THR A 122 4.82 -8.49 0.29
N PRO A 123 5.38 -8.98 1.40
CA PRO A 123 5.27 -8.29 2.68
C PRO A 123 6.40 -7.30 2.89
N PHE A 124 6.11 -6.20 3.58
CA PHE A 124 7.13 -5.27 4.07
C PHE A 124 6.73 -4.81 5.46
N HIS A 125 7.55 -5.15 6.45
CA HIS A 125 7.31 -4.74 7.83
C HIS A 125 7.92 -3.36 8.05
N PHE A 126 7.05 -2.35 8.14
CA PHE A 126 7.46 -0.95 8.30
C PHE A 126 7.81 -0.68 9.76
N ASN A 127 8.97 -0.09 10.01
CA ASN A 127 9.39 0.29 11.35
C ASN A 127 9.04 1.75 11.57
N ARG A 128 7.93 2.00 12.25
CA ARG A 128 7.46 3.36 12.43
C ARG A 128 8.28 4.16 13.44
N GLU A 129 9.12 3.49 14.24
CA GLU A 129 10.04 4.18 15.14
C GLU A 129 11.25 4.72 14.39
N ASP A 130 11.48 4.21 13.17
CA ASP A 130 12.51 4.71 12.28
C ASP A 130 11.93 4.77 10.88
N ALA A 131 10.97 5.67 10.70
CA ALA A 131 10.28 5.81 9.43
C ALA A 131 11.23 6.20 8.31
N HIS A 132 12.26 6.98 8.61
CA HIS A 132 13.23 7.40 7.60
C HIS A 132 13.93 6.18 6.98
N SER A 133 14.45 5.28 7.82
CA SER A 133 15.13 4.09 7.32
C SER A 133 14.19 3.17 6.53
N SER A 134 12.96 2.99 7.02
CA SER A 134 11.98 2.18 6.30
C SER A 134 11.67 2.78 4.93
N CYS A 135 11.51 4.09 4.85
CA CYS A 135 11.26 4.75 3.58
C CYS A 135 12.45 4.61 2.62
N GLU A 136 13.68 4.69 3.15
CA GLU A 136 14.87 4.51 2.32
C GLU A 136 14.93 3.10 1.73
N LEU A 137 14.63 2.08 2.53
CA LEU A 137 14.58 0.71 2.03
C LEU A 137 13.52 0.56 0.95
N LEU A 138 12.34 1.13 1.16
CA LEU A 138 11.29 1.08 0.17
C LEU A 138 11.69 1.77 -1.12
N ARG A 139 12.39 2.90 -1.02
CA ARG A 139 12.88 3.60 -2.21
C ARG A 139 13.83 2.72 -3.01
N GLU A 140 14.75 2.04 -2.33
CA GLU A 140 15.68 1.15 -3.00
C GLU A 140 14.95 0.00 -3.71
N MET A 141 13.95 -0.58 -3.04
CA MET A 141 13.22 -1.71 -3.60
C MET A 141 12.33 -1.32 -4.77
N LEU A 142 11.74 -0.14 -4.72
CA LEU A 142 10.66 0.22 -5.64
C LEU A 142 11.05 1.28 -6.66
N LEU A 143 11.98 2.14 -6.35
CA LEU A 143 12.39 3.24 -7.22
C LEU A 143 13.84 3.08 -7.68
N GLY A 144 14.55 2.21 -7.02
CA GLY A 144 15.89 1.81 -7.21
C GLY A 144 16.60 2.17 -8.34
#